data_8b8cf73ab2b2a57c30f86cf2ae6d24f5
#
_entry.id   8b8cf73ab2b2a57c30f86cf2ae6d24f5
#
_cell.length_a   1.000
_cell.length_b   1.000
_cell.length_c   1.000
_cell.angle_alpha   90.00
_cell.angle_beta   90.00
_cell.angle_gamma   90.00
#
_symmetry.space_group_name_H-M   'P 1'
#
loop_
_entity.id
_entity.type
_entity.pdbx_description
1 polymer ?
#
loop_
_entity_poly.entity_id
_entity_poly.type
_entity_poly.pdbx_seq_one_letter_code
_entity_poly.pdbx_strand_id
1 'polypeptide(L)'
;MSDINFNEHRVFRETDSVIFYDISVEESNAADLVVHTGPAVSPPPDCVGGKQFYIHSFQDDCNRVVQGERTFELVNRDWKNQYHIVHLNRNSGALVIPRNTFHRSVSGPEGSIVINQATRYDGFDPHAEFYPVSTCLLYTSPSPRD
;
A
#
# COMPACT_ATOMS: atom_id res chain seq x y z
N MET A 1 6.65 19.30 3.71
CA MET A 1 6.76 17.85 3.76
C MET A 1 5.88 17.24 2.71
N SER A 2 6.35 16.24 2.03
CA SER A 2 5.58 15.58 0.97
C SER A 2 4.51 14.67 1.57
N ASP A 3 3.34 14.60 0.92
CA ASP A 3 2.32 13.64 1.29
C ASP A 3 2.80 12.21 1.02
N ILE A 4 3.57 12.02 -0.04
CA ILE A 4 4.03 10.70 -0.46
C ILE A 4 5.47 10.52 -0.01
N ASN A 5 5.71 9.44 0.70
CA ASN A 5 7.04 9.09 1.21
C ASN A 5 7.43 7.69 0.75
N PHE A 6 8.71 7.51 0.51
CA PHE A 6 9.28 6.22 0.13
C PHE A 6 10.39 5.84 1.10
N ASN A 7 10.49 4.54 1.37
CA ASN A 7 11.64 3.97 2.05
C ASN A 7 12.58 3.44 0.96
N GLU A 8 13.72 4.09 0.80
CA GLU A 8 14.66 3.74 -0.26
C GLU A 8 15.43 2.49 0.11
N HIS A 9 15.68 1.66 -0.87
CA HIS A 9 16.56 0.52 -0.68
C HIS A 9 18.01 0.96 -0.88
N ARG A 10 18.93 0.21 -0.33
CA ARG A 10 20.35 0.49 -0.44
C ARG A 10 21.10 -0.74 -0.90
N VAL A 11 21.88 -0.60 -1.95
CA VAL A 11 22.75 -1.68 -2.40
C VAL A 11 23.94 -1.73 -1.46
N PHE A 12 24.16 -2.83 -0.79
CA PHE A 12 25.33 -2.94 0.09
C PHE A 12 26.36 -3.93 -0.43
N ARG A 13 26.04 -4.68 -1.46
CA ARG A 13 26.99 -5.59 -2.09
C ARG A 13 26.54 -5.86 -3.52
N GLU A 14 27.50 -5.92 -4.42
CA GLU A 14 27.18 -6.21 -5.82
C GLU A 14 28.32 -7.02 -6.43
N THR A 15 27.98 -8.05 -7.19
CA THR A 15 28.90 -8.81 -8.00
C THR A 15 28.44 -8.72 -9.45
N ASP A 16 29.13 -9.40 -10.36
CA ASP A 16 28.78 -9.32 -11.79
C ASP A 16 27.35 -9.75 -12.08
N SER A 17 26.79 -10.64 -11.30
CA SER A 17 25.46 -11.17 -11.56
C SER A 17 24.52 -11.14 -10.37
N VAL A 18 24.94 -10.58 -9.24
CA VAL A 18 24.11 -10.56 -8.02
C VAL A 18 24.18 -9.20 -7.35
N ILE A 19 23.02 -8.69 -6.98
CA ILE A 19 22.92 -7.43 -6.24
C ILE A 19 22.23 -7.72 -4.89
N PHE A 20 22.84 -7.23 -3.82
CA PHE A 20 22.29 -7.39 -2.48
C PHE A 20 21.74 -6.05 -2.01
N TYR A 21 20.45 -6.04 -1.73
CA TYR A 21 19.76 -4.84 -1.27
C TYR A 21 19.49 -4.92 0.22
N ASP A 22 19.69 -3.80 0.90
CA ASP A 22 19.22 -3.62 2.26
C ASP A 22 17.89 -2.90 2.16
N ILE A 23 16.82 -3.55 2.62
CA ILE A 23 15.47 -3.02 2.56
C ILE A 23 14.88 -2.85 3.97
N SER A 24 15.73 -2.67 4.95
CA SER A 24 15.30 -2.56 6.35
C SER A 24 14.31 -1.40 6.56
N VAL A 25 13.30 -1.67 7.36
CA VAL A 25 12.37 -0.66 7.86
C VAL A 25 12.42 -0.75 9.37
N GLU A 26 12.91 0.29 9.99
CA GLU A 26 13.31 0.25 11.40
C GLU A 26 12.17 -0.15 12.33
N GLU A 27 10.99 0.39 12.12
CA GLU A 27 9.85 0.14 13.02
C GLU A 27 9.05 -1.10 12.64
N SER A 28 9.35 -1.74 11.54
CA SER A 28 8.53 -2.86 11.06
C SER A 28 8.53 -4.02 12.05
N ASN A 29 7.36 -4.51 12.38
CA ASN A 29 7.18 -5.67 13.25
C ASN A 29 6.27 -6.72 12.62
N ALA A 30 5.95 -6.59 11.34
CA ALA A 30 5.16 -7.55 10.60
C ALA A 30 5.52 -7.46 9.12
N ALA A 31 5.39 -8.55 8.40
CA ALA A 31 5.67 -8.55 6.96
C ALA A 31 4.72 -9.49 6.23
N ASP A 32 4.25 -9.02 5.10
CA ASP A 32 3.37 -9.79 4.23
C ASP A 32 3.95 -9.87 2.84
N LEU A 33 3.75 -11.00 2.20
CA LEU A 33 4.05 -11.18 0.78
C LEU A 33 2.72 -11.22 0.04
N VAL A 34 2.51 -10.29 -0.87
CA VAL A 34 1.24 -10.17 -1.59
C VAL A 34 1.47 -10.43 -3.08
N VAL A 35 0.86 -11.49 -3.59
CA VAL A 35 1.09 -11.94 -4.96
C VAL A 35 -0.19 -11.75 -5.77
N HIS A 36 -0.10 -10.94 -6.82
CA HIS A 36 -1.13 -10.88 -7.85
C HIS A 36 -0.65 -11.75 -9.01
N THR A 37 -1.36 -12.82 -9.31
CA THR A 37 -0.93 -13.79 -10.31
C THR A 37 -1.25 -13.37 -11.75
N GLY A 38 -2.00 -12.30 -11.91
CA GLY A 38 -2.38 -11.75 -13.20
C GLY A 38 -3.04 -10.41 -12.96
N PRO A 39 -3.91 -9.95 -13.86
CA PRO A 39 -4.63 -8.71 -13.62
C PRO A 39 -5.46 -8.88 -12.34
N ALA A 40 -5.30 -7.98 -11.43
CA ALA A 40 -5.97 -8.07 -10.13
C ALA A 40 -6.19 -6.68 -9.55
N VAL A 41 -7.23 -6.58 -8.76
CA VAL A 41 -7.57 -5.35 -8.03
C VAL A 41 -7.75 -5.74 -6.57
N SER A 42 -7.08 -5.06 -5.67
CA SER A 42 -7.13 -5.37 -4.24
C SER A 42 -7.41 -4.11 -3.43
N PRO A 43 -8.54 -4.03 -2.73
CA PRO A 43 -9.60 -5.04 -2.67
C PRO A 43 -10.41 -5.08 -3.97
N PRO A 44 -11.14 -6.17 -4.21
CA PRO A 44 -11.97 -6.26 -5.41
C PRO A 44 -13.12 -5.26 -5.35
N PRO A 45 -13.77 -4.96 -6.49
CA PRO A 45 -14.95 -4.12 -6.48
C PRO A 45 -16.07 -4.74 -5.64
N ASP A 46 -16.98 -3.90 -5.18
CA ASP A 46 -18.15 -4.38 -4.46
C ASP A 46 -19.15 -5.04 -5.43
N CYS A 47 -20.29 -5.49 -4.91
CA CYS A 47 -21.24 -6.26 -5.71
C CYS A 47 -21.92 -5.45 -6.81
N VAL A 48 -21.81 -4.13 -6.80
CA VAL A 48 -22.36 -3.28 -7.87
C VAL A 48 -21.24 -2.65 -8.71
N GLY A 49 -20.02 -3.15 -8.57
CA GLY A 49 -18.90 -2.70 -9.38
C GLY A 49 -18.19 -1.44 -8.86
N GLY A 50 -18.53 -0.98 -7.69
CA GLY A 50 -17.90 0.20 -7.10
C GLY A 50 -16.54 -0.11 -6.51
N LYS A 51 -15.63 0.85 -6.57
CA LYS A 51 -14.30 0.69 -6.00
C LYS A 51 -14.39 0.51 -4.49
N GLN A 52 -13.54 -0.34 -3.97
CA GLN A 52 -13.38 -0.50 -2.54
C GLN A 52 -11.93 -0.20 -2.17
N PHE A 53 -11.72 0.20 -0.93
CA PHE A 53 -10.41 0.54 -0.38
C PHE A 53 -10.22 -0.18 0.94
N TYR A 54 -8.97 -0.44 1.29
CA TYR A 54 -8.61 -0.79 2.66
C TYR A 54 -8.21 0.47 3.41
N ILE A 55 -8.36 0.44 4.71
CA ILE A 55 -7.85 1.49 5.60
C ILE A 55 -7.45 0.81 6.91
N HIS A 56 -6.30 1.17 7.42
CA HIS A 56 -5.81 0.63 8.68
C HIS A 56 -5.73 1.74 9.72
N SER A 57 -6.35 1.51 10.87
CA SER A 57 -6.28 2.47 11.97
C SER A 57 -5.03 2.26 12.83
N PHE A 58 -4.50 1.04 12.85
CA PHE A 58 -3.39 0.68 13.73
C PHE A 58 -2.26 -0.03 12.98
N GLN A 59 -2.08 0.29 11.73
CA GLN A 59 -0.99 -0.26 10.93
C GLN A 59 -0.53 0.75 9.90
N ASP A 60 0.78 0.97 9.82
CA ASP A 60 1.40 1.62 8.68
C ASP A 60 1.88 0.54 7.73
N ASP A 61 1.74 0.77 6.44
CA ASP A 61 2.26 -0.14 5.43
C ASP A 61 3.50 0.46 4.77
N CYS A 62 4.38 -0.41 4.32
CA CYS A 62 5.53 -0.01 3.53
C CYS A 62 5.67 -1.05 2.41
N ASN A 63 5.16 -0.71 1.23
CA ASN A 63 4.99 -1.65 0.12
C ASN A 63 6.09 -1.52 -0.91
N ARG A 64 6.82 -2.59 -1.11
CA ARG A 64 7.91 -2.65 -2.08
C ARG A 64 7.56 -3.66 -3.16
N VAL A 65 7.53 -3.21 -4.41
CA VAL A 65 7.35 -4.11 -5.55
C VAL A 65 8.67 -4.81 -5.81
N VAL A 66 8.67 -6.13 -5.80
CA VAL A 66 9.87 -6.91 -6.09
C VAL A 66 9.82 -7.52 -7.49
N GLN A 67 8.63 -7.62 -8.08
CA GLN A 67 8.45 -8.09 -9.45
C GLN A 67 7.18 -7.51 -10.03
N GLY A 68 7.24 -7.10 -11.31
CA GLY A 68 6.10 -6.53 -12.01
C GLY A 68 5.88 -5.07 -11.66
N GLU A 69 4.66 -4.62 -11.85
CA GLU A 69 4.28 -3.24 -11.59
C GLU A 69 2.95 -3.23 -10.86
N ARG A 70 2.81 -2.31 -9.93
CA ARG A 70 1.56 -2.15 -9.20
C ARG A 70 1.24 -0.68 -9.04
N THR A 71 -0.01 -0.32 -9.31
CA THR A 71 -0.48 1.04 -9.16
C THR A 71 -1.33 1.13 -7.89
N PHE A 72 -1.02 2.09 -7.05
CA PHE A 72 -1.77 2.34 -5.82
C PHE A 72 -2.58 3.61 -5.96
N GLU A 73 -3.82 3.58 -5.49
CA GLU A 73 -4.62 4.78 -5.27
C GLU A 73 -4.69 5.01 -3.77
N LEU A 74 -4.38 6.22 -3.35
CA LEU A 74 -4.34 6.61 -1.95
C LEU A 74 -5.25 7.80 -1.71
N VAL A 75 -6.03 7.74 -0.64
CA VAL A 75 -6.86 8.85 -0.20
C VAL A 75 -6.62 9.07 1.28
N ASN A 76 -6.14 10.26 1.63
CA ASN A 76 -5.92 10.63 3.02
C ASN A 76 -6.47 12.03 3.24
N ARG A 77 -7.43 12.14 4.13
CA ARG A 77 -8.17 13.39 4.35
C ARG A 77 -7.33 14.49 4.99
N ASP A 78 -6.22 14.10 5.62
CA ASP A 78 -5.33 15.06 6.29
C ASP A 78 -4.24 15.58 5.37
N TRP A 79 -4.11 15.03 4.18
CA TRP A 79 -3.10 15.48 3.24
C TRP A 79 -3.55 16.74 2.50
N LYS A 80 -2.59 17.54 2.09
CA LYS A 80 -2.84 18.72 1.29
C LYS A 80 -3.53 18.34 -0.02
N ASN A 81 -3.00 17.34 -0.71
CA ASN A 81 -3.66 16.72 -1.85
C ASN A 81 -4.17 15.37 -1.38
N GLN A 82 -5.48 15.24 -1.23
CA GLN A 82 -6.06 14.08 -0.58
C GLN A 82 -5.96 12.80 -1.41
N TYR A 83 -5.84 12.92 -2.72
CA TYR A 83 -5.87 11.78 -3.63
C TYR A 83 -4.57 11.69 -4.44
N HIS A 84 -3.95 10.54 -4.42
CA HIS A 84 -2.74 10.28 -5.19
C HIS A 84 -2.83 8.94 -5.90
N ILE A 85 -2.26 8.88 -7.11
CA ILE A 85 -2.03 7.63 -7.82
C ILE A 85 -0.52 7.46 -7.89
N VAL A 86 -0.03 6.32 -7.43
CA VAL A 86 1.40 6.04 -7.37
C VAL A 86 1.70 4.73 -8.10
N HIS A 87 2.56 4.80 -9.11
CA HIS A 87 2.96 3.62 -9.88
C HIS A 87 4.28 3.11 -9.34
N LEU A 88 4.31 1.83 -8.97
CA LEU A 88 5.50 1.21 -8.41
C LEU A 88 6.03 0.11 -9.29
N ASN A 89 7.35 0.04 -9.40
CA ASN A 89 8.07 -1.11 -9.89
C ASN A 89 9.24 -1.36 -8.94
N ARG A 90 10.08 -2.34 -9.25
CA ARG A 90 11.13 -2.71 -8.30
C ARG A 90 12.21 -1.64 -8.13
N ASN A 91 12.22 -0.60 -8.95
CA ASN A 91 13.19 0.48 -8.85
C ASN A 91 12.63 1.70 -8.09
N SER A 92 11.40 1.63 -7.63
CA SER A 92 10.69 2.79 -7.11
C SER A 92 10.96 3.11 -5.63
N GLY A 93 11.56 2.20 -4.90
CA GLY A 93 11.56 2.29 -3.45
C GLY A 93 10.25 1.76 -2.88
N ALA A 94 10.13 1.68 -1.58
CA ALA A 94 8.91 1.19 -0.94
C ALA A 94 8.00 2.35 -0.59
N LEU A 95 6.76 2.26 -1.00
CA LEU A 95 5.76 3.30 -0.74
C LEU A 95 5.29 3.19 0.71
N VAL A 96 5.44 4.27 1.47
CA VAL A 96 4.94 4.33 2.84
C VAL A 96 3.48 4.76 2.79
N ILE A 97 2.61 3.93 3.35
CA ILE A 97 1.19 4.23 3.45
C ILE A 97 0.87 4.34 4.94
N PRO A 98 0.79 5.56 5.47
CA PRO A 98 0.54 5.72 6.90
C PRO A 98 -0.88 5.28 7.25
N ARG A 99 -1.06 4.91 8.49
CA ARG A 99 -2.39 4.54 8.98
C ARG A 99 -3.39 5.66 8.70
N ASN A 100 -4.66 5.29 8.60
CA ASN A 100 -5.75 6.21 8.27
C ASN A 100 -5.69 6.72 6.82
N THR A 101 -4.98 6.01 5.95
CA THR A 101 -4.96 6.28 4.51
C THR A 101 -5.75 5.17 3.81
N PHE A 102 -6.77 5.55 3.06
CA PHE A 102 -7.50 4.61 2.22
C PHE A 102 -6.60 4.22 1.05
N HIS A 103 -6.53 2.93 0.76
CA HIS A 103 -5.67 2.47 -0.32
C HIS A 103 -6.26 1.28 -1.06
N ARG A 104 -5.95 1.22 -2.34
CA ARG A 104 -6.25 0.08 -3.21
C ARG A 104 -5.12 -0.06 -4.21
N SER A 105 -4.95 -1.25 -4.74
CA SER A 105 -3.88 -1.47 -5.72
C SER A 105 -4.36 -2.28 -6.89
N VAL A 106 -3.71 -2.06 -8.03
CA VAL A 106 -4.08 -2.69 -9.31
C VAL A 106 -2.81 -3.20 -9.98
N SER A 107 -2.87 -4.43 -10.46
CA SER A 107 -1.83 -5.01 -11.31
C SER A 107 -2.34 -5.19 -12.72
N GLY A 108 -1.44 -5.08 -13.69
CA GLY A 108 -1.73 -5.40 -15.07
C GLY A 108 -1.67 -6.90 -15.36
N PRO A 109 -1.67 -7.29 -16.64
CA PRO A 109 -1.78 -8.70 -17.06
C PRO A 109 -0.73 -9.64 -16.50
N GLU A 110 0.46 -9.11 -16.24
CA GLU A 110 1.57 -9.93 -15.73
C GLU A 110 1.52 -10.15 -14.23
N GLY A 111 0.63 -9.46 -13.54
CA GLY A 111 0.62 -9.52 -12.08
C GLY A 111 1.75 -8.75 -11.43
N SER A 112 1.92 -8.93 -10.14
CA SER A 112 3.01 -8.31 -9.41
C SER A 112 3.21 -8.98 -8.05
N ILE A 113 4.39 -8.82 -7.49
CA ILE A 113 4.73 -9.34 -6.16
C ILE A 113 5.19 -8.17 -5.32
N VAL A 114 4.60 -8.03 -4.15
CA VAL A 114 4.87 -6.94 -3.21
C VAL A 114 5.23 -7.52 -1.87
N ILE A 115 6.25 -6.94 -1.23
CA ILE A 115 6.53 -7.18 0.18
C ILE A 115 6.02 -5.96 0.94
N ASN A 116 5.16 -6.19 1.91
CA ASN A 116 4.71 -5.13 2.81
C ASN A 116 5.43 -5.30 4.15
N GLN A 117 6.27 -4.33 4.49
CA GLN A 117 6.96 -4.30 5.77
C GLN A 117 6.15 -3.36 6.67
N ALA A 118 5.25 -3.94 7.43
CA ALA A 118 4.26 -3.17 8.18
C ALA A 118 4.74 -2.87 9.59
N THR A 119 4.20 -1.79 10.15
CA THR A 119 4.35 -1.46 11.56
C THR A 119 2.98 -1.50 12.18
N ARG A 120 2.76 -2.43 13.10
CA ARG A 120 1.49 -2.61 13.79
C ARG A 120 1.58 -2.04 15.19
N TYR A 121 0.56 -1.26 15.55
CA TYR A 121 0.49 -0.57 16.83
C TYR A 121 -0.47 -1.28 17.78
N ASP A 122 -0.43 -0.94 19.05
CA ASP A 122 -1.38 -1.45 20.02
C ASP A 122 -2.80 -1.14 19.55
N GLY A 123 -3.68 -2.10 19.64
CA GLY A 123 -5.04 -1.95 19.12
C GLY A 123 -5.25 -2.61 17.77
N PHE A 124 -4.19 -3.05 17.11
CA PHE A 124 -4.32 -3.73 15.84
C PHE A 124 -5.13 -5.01 16.00
N ASP A 125 -6.16 -5.16 15.17
CA ASP A 125 -7.03 -6.33 15.18
C ASP A 125 -7.25 -6.76 13.72
N PRO A 126 -6.71 -7.90 13.29
CA PRO A 126 -6.85 -8.32 11.89
C PRO A 126 -8.30 -8.47 11.46
N HIS A 127 -9.20 -8.75 12.38
CA HIS A 127 -10.61 -8.85 12.04
C HIS A 127 -11.24 -7.49 11.73
N ALA A 128 -10.66 -6.40 12.19
CA ALA A 128 -11.17 -5.06 11.93
C ALA A 128 -10.39 -4.34 10.83
N GLU A 129 -9.11 -4.67 10.67
CA GLU A 129 -8.21 -3.87 9.82
C GLU A 129 -8.29 -4.25 8.33
N PHE A 130 -8.76 -5.44 8.01
CA PHE A 130 -8.68 -5.95 6.65
C PHE A 130 -10.03 -6.03 5.94
N TYR A 131 -11.00 -5.26 6.38
CA TYR A 131 -12.28 -5.18 5.68
C TYR A 131 -12.26 -4.06 4.64
N PRO A 132 -12.75 -4.32 3.43
CA PRO A 132 -12.83 -3.28 2.41
C PRO A 132 -13.94 -2.28 2.72
N VAL A 133 -13.70 -1.04 2.35
CA VAL A 133 -14.65 0.05 2.49
C VAL A 133 -15.04 0.52 1.10
N SER A 134 -16.34 0.60 0.82
CA SER A 134 -16.78 0.98 -0.52
C SER A 134 -16.59 2.46 -0.77
N THR A 135 -16.45 2.80 -2.04
CA THR A 135 -16.36 4.18 -2.48
C THR A 135 -17.53 5.00 -1.99
N CYS A 136 -18.69 4.39 -1.97
CA CYS A 136 -19.89 5.08 -1.51
C CYS A 136 -19.74 5.54 -0.06
N LEU A 137 -19.28 4.66 0.82
CA LEU A 137 -19.02 5.05 2.19
C LEU A 137 -17.93 6.11 2.29
N LEU A 138 -16.90 5.98 1.50
CA LEU A 138 -15.79 6.92 1.53
C LEU A 138 -16.21 8.35 1.21
N TYR A 139 -17.06 8.50 0.21
CA TYR A 139 -17.44 9.83 -0.25
C TYR A 139 -18.73 10.38 0.36
N THR A 140 -19.54 9.54 0.97
CA THR A 140 -20.76 10.01 1.62
C THR A 140 -20.67 10.02 3.13
N SER A 141 -19.57 9.65 3.67
CA SER A 141 -19.38 9.70 5.10
C SER A 141 -19.68 11.11 5.56
N PRO A 142 -20.45 11.24 6.59
CA PRO A 142 -20.70 12.54 7.16
C PRO A 142 -19.45 13.07 7.71
N SER A 143 -18.51 12.80 7.31
CA SER A 143 -17.31 13.05 7.87
C SER A 143 -17.32 14.28 8.47
N PRO A 144 -16.47 14.38 9.22
CA PRO A 144 -16.10 15.46 9.90
C PRO A 144 -16.04 16.66 9.12
N ARG A 145 -15.94 16.54 7.95
CA ARG A 145 -15.99 17.72 7.18
C ARG A 145 -17.39 18.29 7.20
N ASP A 146 -18.26 17.63 7.74
CA ASP A 146 -19.57 18.15 7.91
C ASP A 146 -19.65 18.98 9.17
#